data_755da54abb8b43bc4ff53202a814a8cf
#
_entry.id   755da54abb8b43bc4ff53202a814a8cf
#
_cell.length_a   1.000
_cell.length_b   1.000
_cell.length_c   1.000
_cell.angle_alpha   90.00
_cell.angle_beta   90.00
_cell.angle_gamma   90.00
#
_symmetry.space_group_name_H-M   'P 1'
#
loop_
_entity.id
_entity.type
_entity.pdbx_description
1 polymer ?
#
loop_
_entity_poly.entity_id
_entity_poly.type
_entity_poly.pdbx_seq_one_letter_code
_entity_poly.pdbx_strand_id
1 'polypeptide(L)'
;MRNKSIKEKSYIHDDEHYYKIIRTNIRKFRLKQKLTQQDLADMTDLSREYICDIENESRNKHLTISVLGRIAESLNIEITKFFIEQKKIGREE
;
A
#
# COMPACT_ATOMS: atom_id res chain seq x y z
N MET A 1 -21.72 3.35 -28.02
CA MET A 1 -21.31 3.55 -27.58
C MET A 1 -21.24 3.73 -26.83
N ARG A 2 -21.21 3.75 -26.32
CA ARG A 2 -20.99 3.88 -25.55
C ARG A 2 -20.93 4.58 -24.87
N ASN A 3 -21.06 4.65 -24.24
CA ASN A 3 -21.07 5.30 -23.47
C ASN A 3 -20.00 5.87 -22.86
N LYS A 4 -19.46 6.61 -23.19
CA LYS A 4 -18.32 7.21 -22.78
C LYS A 4 -18.43 8.10 -21.66
N SER A 5 -19.48 8.78 -21.54
CA SER A 5 -19.69 9.71 -20.47
C SER A 5 -19.65 9.00 -19.13
N ILE A 6 -20.05 7.76 -19.13
CA ILE A 6 -20.00 7.00 -17.91
C ILE A 6 -18.59 6.77 -17.48
N LYS A 7 -17.73 6.49 -18.43
CA LYS A 7 -16.35 6.26 -18.09
C LYS A 7 -15.68 7.47 -17.55
N GLU A 8 -15.99 8.59 -18.12
CA GLU A 8 -15.36 9.81 -17.69
C GLU A 8 -15.68 10.13 -16.27
N LYS A 9 -16.89 9.77 -15.84
CA LYS A 9 -17.26 10.07 -14.49
C LYS A 9 -16.79 9.04 -13.50
N SER A 10 -16.71 7.81 -13.93
CA SER A 10 -16.42 6.73 -13.01
C SER A 10 -14.94 6.51 -12.76
N TYR A 11 -14.13 6.80 -13.76
CA TYR A 11 -12.72 6.44 -13.65
C TYR A 11 -11.85 7.65 -13.82
N ILE A 12 -11.40 8.17 -12.72
CA ILE A 12 -10.42 9.22 -12.75
C ILE A 12 -9.12 8.57 -12.34
N HIS A 13 -8.16 8.63 -13.22
CA HIS A 13 -6.87 8.03 -12.95
C HIS A 13 -6.13 8.85 -11.91
N ASP A 14 -5.83 8.25 -10.78
CA ASP A 14 -5.20 8.95 -9.69
C ASP A 14 -4.19 8.03 -9.02
N ASP A 15 -2.98 8.08 -9.50
CA ASP A 15 -1.91 7.24 -8.97
C ASP A 15 -1.70 7.44 -7.49
N GLU A 16 -1.76 8.69 -7.05
CA GLU A 16 -1.48 8.97 -5.66
C GLU A 16 -2.51 8.35 -4.74
N HIS A 17 -3.72 8.28 -5.19
CA HIS A 17 -4.77 7.65 -4.40
C HIS A 17 -4.44 6.17 -4.17
N TYR A 18 -4.01 5.49 -5.22
CA TYR A 18 -3.71 4.07 -5.09
C TYR A 18 -2.45 3.83 -4.27
N TYR A 19 -1.44 4.65 -4.47
CA TYR A 19 -0.23 4.51 -3.68
C TYR A 19 -0.49 4.79 -2.21
N LYS A 20 -1.39 5.72 -1.92
CA LYS A 20 -1.74 6.00 -0.54
C LYS A 20 -2.38 4.79 0.13
N ILE A 21 -3.26 4.12 -0.59
CA ILE A 21 -3.89 2.91 -0.07
C ILE A 21 -2.83 1.85 0.24
N ILE A 22 -1.93 1.65 -0.69
CA ILE A 22 -0.90 0.64 -0.55
C ILE A 22 0.03 0.96 0.61
N ARG A 23 0.49 2.21 0.68
CA ARG A 23 1.38 2.64 1.76
C ARG A 23 0.75 2.43 3.12
N THR A 24 -0.50 2.83 3.23
CA THR A 24 -1.22 2.72 4.48
C THR A 24 -1.34 1.26 4.90
N ASN A 25 -1.62 0.39 3.93
CA ASN A 25 -1.76 -1.03 4.21
C ASN A 25 -0.43 -1.67 4.59
N ILE A 26 0.65 -1.30 3.92
CA ILE A 26 1.95 -1.84 4.26
C ILE A 26 2.26 -1.53 5.72
N ARG A 27 2.09 -0.26 6.09
CA ARG A 27 2.37 0.13 7.46
C ARG A 27 1.44 -0.57 8.44
N LYS A 28 0.17 -0.66 8.10
CA LYS A 28 -0.80 -1.29 8.97
C LYS A 28 -0.46 -2.76 9.23
N PHE A 29 -0.19 -3.50 8.17
CA PHE A 29 0.11 -4.93 8.34
C PHE A 29 1.44 -5.15 9.05
N ARG A 30 2.40 -4.27 8.80
CA ARG A 30 3.67 -4.36 9.50
C ARG A 30 3.46 -4.18 11.01
N LEU A 31 2.75 -3.12 11.37
CA LEU A 31 2.51 -2.83 12.78
C LEU A 31 1.68 -3.90 13.45
N LYS A 32 0.74 -4.47 12.70
CA LYS A 32 -0.10 -5.51 13.24
C LYS A 32 0.74 -6.72 13.65
N GLN A 33 1.82 -6.97 12.96
CA GLN A 33 2.72 -8.05 13.30
C GLN A 33 3.84 -7.60 14.25
N LYS A 34 3.73 -6.37 14.74
CA LYS A 34 4.67 -5.81 15.71
C LYS A 34 6.09 -5.75 15.20
N LEU A 35 6.20 -5.44 13.91
CA LEU A 35 7.51 -5.32 13.27
C LEU A 35 7.91 -3.87 13.16
N THR A 36 9.20 -3.60 13.34
CA THR A 36 9.73 -2.27 13.08
C THR A 36 10.01 -2.15 11.60
N GLN A 37 10.31 -0.94 11.16
CA GLN A 37 10.73 -0.73 9.78
C GLN A 37 12.03 -1.48 9.50
N GLN A 38 12.90 -1.55 10.47
CA GLN A 38 14.15 -2.30 10.30
C GLN A 38 13.87 -3.79 10.14
N ASP A 39 12.92 -4.31 10.94
CA ASP A 39 12.54 -5.70 10.80
C ASP A 39 12.06 -6.01 9.40
N LEU A 40 11.20 -5.17 8.88
CA LEU A 40 10.67 -5.40 7.54
C LEU A 40 11.77 -5.26 6.50
N ALA A 41 12.67 -4.32 6.69
CA ALA A 41 13.80 -4.14 5.78
C ALA A 41 14.64 -5.41 5.75
N ASP A 42 14.94 -5.97 6.92
CA ASP A 42 15.73 -7.18 7.00
C ASP A 42 15.03 -8.36 6.33
N MET A 43 13.73 -8.46 6.53
CA MET A 43 12.97 -9.57 5.96
C MET A 43 12.85 -9.49 4.45
N THR A 44 12.86 -8.29 3.92
CA THR A 44 12.68 -8.08 2.48
C THR A 44 13.98 -7.89 1.73
N ASP A 45 15.07 -7.78 2.46
CA ASP A 45 16.38 -7.45 1.89
C ASP A 45 16.35 -6.09 1.20
N LEU A 46 15.60 -5.18 1.79
CA LEU A 46 15.55 -3.79 1.35
C LEU A 46 16.14 -2.94 2.45
N SER A 47 16.52 -1.72 2.13
CA SER A 47 17.07 -0.85 3.15
C SER A 47 15.97 -0.29 4.03
N ARG A 48 16.34 0.03 5.28
CA ARG A 48 15.38 0.65 6.18
C ARG A 48 14.92 1.99 5.62
N GLU A 49 15.86 2.71 5.01
CA GLU A 49 15.54 3.97 4.40
C GLU A 49 14.47 3.85 3.33
N TYR A 50 14.58 2.79 2.53
CA TYR A 50 13.62 2.56 1.48
C TYR A 50 12.25 2.24 2.07
N ILE A 51 12.21 1.40 3.11
CA ILE A 51 10.95 1.10 3.79
C ILE A 51 10.33 2.37 4.36
N CYS A 52 11.17 3.19 4.98
CA CYS A 52 10.69 4.45 5.52
C CYS A 52 10.08 5.32 4.42
N ASP A 53 10.74 5.40 3.29
CA ASP A 53 10.26 6.22 2.18
C ASP A 53 8.94 5.72 1.63
N ILE A 54 8.79 4.41 1.46
CA ILE A 54 7.54 3.91 0.88
C ILE A 54 6.38 4.03 1.84
N GLU A 55 6.63 4.10 3.14
CA GLU A 55 5.56 4.29 4.11
C GLU A 55 5.26 5.76 4.35
N ASN A 56 6.11 6.63 3.86
CA ASN A 56 5.98 8.06 4.12
C ASN A 56 5.28 8.74 2.96
N GLU A 57 4.07 9.19 3.23
CA GLU A 57 3.25 9.81 2.20
C GLU A 57 3.92 11.03 1.58
N SER A 58 4.67 11.79 2.37
CA SER A 58 5.28 13.00 1.87
C SER A 58 6.46 12.74 0.96
N ARG A 59 6.98 11.52 0.96
CA ARG A 59 8.10 11.19 0.10
C ARG A 59 7.67 10.80 -1.29
N ASN A 60 6.42 10.42 -1.43
CA ASN A 60 5.86 10.13 -2.73
C ASN A 60 6.64 9.07 -3.52
N LYS A 61 7.13 8.07 -2.80
CA LYS A 61 7.89 7.00 -3.43
C LYS A 61 6.96 5.98 -4.05
N HIS A 62 7.18 5.67 -5.30
CA HIS A 62 6.36 4.71 -6.01
C HIS A 62 6.96 3.33 -5.93
N LEU A 63 6.09 2.35 -5.82
CA LEU A 63 6.50 0.96 -5.69
C LEU A 63 6.35 0.22 -6.99
N THR A 64 7.19 -0.77 -7.19
CA THR A 64 6.97 -1.69 -8.28
C THR A 64 6.20 -2.88 -7.74
N ILE A 65 5.58 -3.62 -8.62
CA ILE A 65 4.89 -4.83 -8.24
C ILE A 65 5.87 -5.82 -7.61
N SER A 66 7.09 -5.85 -8.13
CA SER A 66 8.12 -6.74 -7.61
C SER A 66 8.41 -6.45 -6.14
N VAL A 67 8.58 -5.20 -5.80
CA VAL A 67 8.84 -4.82 -4.42
C VAL A 67 7.63 -5.12 -3.54
N LEU A 68 6.45 -4.79 -4.04
CA LEU A 68 5.24 -5.03 -3.26
C LEU A 68 5.05 -6.53 -3.02
N GLY A 69 5.34 -7.34 -4.02
CA GLY A 69 5.26 -8.78 -3.85
C GLY A 69 6.22 -9.30 -2.80
N ARG A 70 7.43 -8.73 -2.77
CA ARG A 70 8.43 -9.12 -1.78
C ARG A 70 7.95 -8.79 -0.37
N ILE A 71 7.33 -7.63 -0.23
CA ILE A 71 6.79 -7.23 1.06
C ILE A 71 5.64 -8.14 1.48
N ALA A 72 4.76 -8.44 0.53
CA ALA A 72 3.62 -9.30 0.80
C ALA A 72 4.08 -10.67 1.26
N GLU A 73 5.08 -11.21 0.57
CA GLU A 73 5.62 -12.51 0.92
C GLU A 73 6.23 -12.50 2.31
N SER A 74 6.99 -11.46 2.60
CA SER A 74 7.64 -11.34 3.90
C SER A 74 6.64 -11.24 5.04
N LEU A 75 5.53 -10.59 4.79
CA LEU A 75 4.49 -10.45 5.80
C LEU A 75 3.49 -11.60 5.79
N ASN A 76 3.67 -12.52 4.85
CA ASN A 76 2.77 -13.66 4.69
C ASN A 76 1.34 -13.19 4.45
N ILE A 77 1.19 -12.26 3.54
CA ILE A 77 -0.10 -11.67 3.20
C ILE A 77 -0.26 -11.73 1.70
N GLU A 78 -1.46 -12.03 1.23
CA GLU A 78 -1.72 -12.00 -0.20
C GLU A 78 -1.58 -10.57 -0.69
N ILE A 79 -0.91 -10.40 -1.81
CA ILE A 79 -0.64 -9.08 -2.35
C ILE A 79 -1.92 -8.27 -2.58
N THR A 80 -3.01 -8.95 -2.89
CA THR A 80 -4.26 -8.26 -3.15
C THR A 80 -4.76 -7.48 -1.95
N LYS A 81 -4.38 -7.89 -0.75
CA LYS A 81 -4.83 -7.20 0.45
C LYS A 81 -4.26 -5.80 0.59
N PHE A 82 -3.18 -5.52 -0.10
CA PHE A 82 -2.61 -4.19 -0.04
C PHE A 82 -3.40 -3.18 -0.85
N PHE A 83 -4.30 -3.66 -1.70
CA PHE A 83 -5.09 -2.79 -2.56
C PHE A 83 -6.46 -2.47 -2.00
N ILE A 84 -6.78 -3.00 -0.85
CA ILE A 84 -8.09 -2.80 -0.26
C ILE A 84 -8.06 -1.59 0.66
N GLU A 85 -8.88 -0.63 0.35
CA GLU A 85 -8.95 0.57 1.17
C GLU A 85 -9.63 0.26 2.49
N GLN A 86 -8.98 0.63 3.59
CA GLN A 86 -9.52 0.39 4.92
C GLN A 86 -10.42 1.54 5.28
N LYS A 87 -11.70 1.30 5.28
CA LYS A 87 -12.63 2.33 5.67
C LYS A 87 -12.89 2.29 7.14
N LYS A 88 -13.00 3.46 7.71
CA LYS A 88 -13.36 3.54 9.08
C LYS A 88 -14.83 3.30 9.18
N ILE A 89 -15.22 2.39 10.02
CA ILE A 89 -16.61 2.12 10.18
C ILE A 89 -17.01 2.87 11.39
N GLY A 90 -17.30 3.81 11.33
CA GLY A 90 -17.57 4.58 12.38
C GLY A 90 -18.40 4.13 13.49
N ARG A 91 -18.44 3.98 13.39
CA ARG A 91 -18.78 3.75 14.09
C ARG A 91 -19.05 2.83 14.61
N GLU A 92 -19.04 2.53 14.63
CA GLU A 92 -19.06 1.57 14.89
C GLU A 92 -18.67 1.31 15.58
N GLU A 93 -18.56 1.69 15.87
CA GLU A 93 -18.02 1.44 16.40
C GLU A 93 -18.08 1.50 16.92
#